data_6f97751e35d9dd87553e05a5654f67ac
#
_entry.id   6f97751e35d9dd87553e05a5654f67ac
#
_cell.length_a   1.000
_cell.length_b   1.000
_cell.length_c   1.000
_cell.angle_alpha   90.00
_cell.angle_beta   90.00
_cell.angle_gamma   90.00
#
_symmetry.space_group_name_H-M   'P 1'
#
loop_
_entity.id
_entity.type
_entity.pdbx_description
1 polymer ?
#
loop_
_entity_poly.entity_id
_entity_poly.type
_entity_poly.pdbx_seq_one_letter_code
_entity_poly.pdbx_strand_id
1 'polypeptide(L)'
;SEPKKNLDWKMPGLNLQNFMGNIYLSGINNHFLKKKIGKNKFAILKVMTSPLAAGGNIYLSDDMGSIFSINQNGKLNWKRNIYKKIYKKIYKNLSLFIHKNKIIVADNVGFIYAIDLINGKLFWIKNHGIPIKSKIRVLKGSKTTLEV
;
A
#
# COMPACT_ATOMS: atom_id res chain seq x y z
N SER A 1 -13.81 24.49 -12.09
CA SER A 1 -14.56 23.55 -11.24
C SER A 1 -14.12 23.69 -9.79
N GLU A 2 -15.04 23.58 -8.86
CA GLU A 2 -14.74 23.69 -7.43
C GLU A 2 -13.83 22.54 -6.95
N PRO A 3 -12.92 22.81 -5.99
CA PRO A 3 -12.06 21.80 -5.40
C PRO A 3 -12.85 20.73 -4.66
N LYS A 4 -12.54 19.46 -4.90
CA LYS A 4 -13.18 18.33 -4.22
C LYS A 4 -12.35 17.84 -3.05
N LYS A 5 -13.01 17.61 -1.90
CA LYS A 5 -12.37 16.99 -0.74
C LYS A 5 -12.10 15.50 -1.05
N ASN A 6 -10.83 15.09 -1.00
CA ASN A 6 -10.46 13.70 -1.16
C ASN A 6 -10.11 13.09 0.20
N LEU A 7 -10.86 12.07 0.61
CA LEU A 7 -10.70 11.37 1.88
C LEU A 7 -10.01 10.01 1.75
N ASP A 8 -9.97 9.46 0.52
CA ASP A 8 -9.42 8.15 0.24
C ASP A 8 -8.34 8.21 -0.85
N TRP A 9 -7.25 7.52 -0.62
CA TRP A 9 -6.12 7.38 -1.54
C TRP A 9 -5.79 5.90 -1.71
N LYS A 10 -6.51 5.23 -2.60
CA LYS A 10 -6.50 3.76 -2.74
C LYS A 10 -5.40 3.22 -3.63
N MET A 11 -4.72 4.09 -4.38
CA MET A 11 -3.64 3.71 -5.29
C MET A 11 -2.63 4.85 -5.44
N PRO A 12 -1.36 4.56 -5.77
CA PRO A 12 -0.40 5.59 -6.12
C PRO A 12 -0.89 6.43 -7.31
N GLY A 13 -0.81 7.76 -7.19
CA GLY A 13 -1.31 8.69 -8.21
C GLY A 13 -2.82 8.95 -8.20
N LEU A 14 -3.53 8.48 -7.17
CA LEU A 14 -4.95 8.70 -6.89
C LEU A 14 -5.91 7.97 -7.85
N ASN A 15 -5.63 7.91 -9.13
CA ASN A 15 -6.42 7.21 -10.14
C ASN A 15 -5.54 6.60 -11.24
N LEU A 16 -6.14 5.81 -12.13
CA LEU A 16 -5.43 5.09 -13.20
C LEU A 16 -4.73 6.02 -14.20
N GLN A 17 -5.25 7.23 -14.40
CA GLN A 17 -4.71 8.22 -15.32
C GLN A 17 -3.68 9.14 -14.68
N ASN A 18 -3.38 9.00 -13.38
CA ASN A 18 -2.58 9.93 -12.58
C ASN A 18 -3.10 11.38 -12.62
N PHE A 19 -4.37 11.56 -12.93
CA PHE A 19 -5.01 12.87 -13.00
C PHE A 19 -5.65 13.20 -11.65
N MET A 20 -5.05 14.09 -10.91
CA MET A 20 -5.51 14.46 -9.57
C MET A 20 -6.67 15.44 -9.58
N GLY A 21 -6.88 16.15 -10.68
CA GLY A 21 -7.90 17.18 -10.77
C GLY A 21 -7.67 18.32 -9.78
N ASN A 22 -8.74 19.03 -9.47
CA ASN A 22 -8.72 20.10 -8.47
C ASN A 22 -9.08 19.53 -7.10
N ILE A 23 -8.07 19.26 -6.26
CA ILE A 23 -8.21 18.68 -4.92
C ILE A 23 -8.11 19.77 -3.87
N TYR A 24 -9.08 19.81 -2.96
CA TYR A 24 -9.02 20.66 -1.78
C TYR A 24 -8.11 20.04 -0.72
N LEU A 25 -7.05 20.76 -0.36
CA LEU A 25 -6.12 20.40 0.71
C LEU A 25 -6.32 21.38 1.88
N SER A 26 -6.88 20.90 2.99
CA SER A 26 -7.03 21.69 4.20
C SER A 26 -5.93 21.35 5.22
N GLY A 27 -5.44 22.34 5.94
CA GLY A 27 -4.56 22.13 7.08
C GLY A 27 -3.12 21.71 6.76
N ILE A 28 -2.57 22.15 5.65
CA ILE A 28 -1.25 21.77 5.14
C ILE A 28 -0.11 22.15 6.11
N ASN A 29 -0.32 23.16 6.97
CA ASN A 29 0.75 23.76 7.77
C ASN A 29 1.09 23.02 9.06
N ASN A 30 0.34 22.00 9.45
CA ASN A 30 0.55 21.28 10.70
C ASN A 30 0.83 19.80 10.47
N HIS A 31 1.93 19.30 11.03
CA HIS A 31 2.21 17.87 11.11
C HIS A 31 1.29 17.23 12.15
N PHE A 32 0.13 16.69 11.74
CA PHE A 32 -0.79 16.00 12.63
C PHE A 32 -0.40 14.56 12.94
N LEU A 33 0.51 13.97 12.14
CA LEU A 33 1.01 12.62 12.33
C LEU A 33 2.52 12.55 12.09
N LYS A 34 3.29 12.28 13.17
CA LYS A 34 4.72 11.97 13.10
C LYS A 34 4.98 10.65 13.80
N LYS A 35 5.14 9.57 13.05
CA LYS A 35 5.40 8.25 13.61
C LYS A 35 6.47 7.49 12.83
N LYS A 36 7.44 6.92 13.54
CA LYS A 36 8.40 5.99 12.96
C LYS A 36 7.74 4.62 12.77
N ILE A 37 7.74 4.11 11.54
CA ILE A 37 7.15 2.84 11.16
C ILE A 37 8.23 1.90 10.68
N GLY A 38 8.25 0.66 11.26
CA GLY A 38 9.21 -0.37 10.88
C GLY A 38 10.66 -0.07 11.24
N LYS A 39 11.55 -0.94 10.79
CA LYS A 39 13.00 -0.79 10.89
C LYS A 39 13.58 -0.88 9.49
N ASN A 40 14.00 0.23 8.92
CA ASN A 40 14.69 0.25 7.65
C ASN A 40 16.10 -0.30 7.84
N LYS A 41 16.39 -1.45 7.29
CA LYS A 41 17.71 -2.10 7.38
C LYS A 41 18.62 -1.73 6.20
N PHE A 42 18.05 -1.28 5.09
CA PHE A 42 18.77 -0.99 3.85
C PHE A 42 18.80 0.51 3.60
N ALA A 43 19.83 1.18 4.12
CA ALA A 43 19.96 2.65 4.05
C ALA A 43 20.13 3.20 2.62
N ILE A 44 20.57 2.38 1.67
CA ILE A 44 20.95 2.80 0.31
C ILE A 44 19.74 2.88 -0.63
N LEU A 45 18.69 2.12 -0.36
CA LEU A 45 17.48 2.09 -1.18
C LEU A 45 16.27 2.53 -0.35
N LYS A 46 16.10 3.83 -0.22
CA LYS A 46 14.83 4.40 0.29
C LYS A 46 13.73 4.20 -0.75
N VAL A 47 13.25 2.98 -0.91
CA VAL A 47 12.02 2.77 -1.65
C VAL A 47 10.87 3.04 -0.69
N MET A 48 10.30 4.19 -0.85
CA MET A 48 9.08 4.55 -0.15
C MET A 48 7.91 4.04 -0.97
N THR A 49 7.27 2.98 -0.48
CA THR A 49 5.94 2.63 -0.96
C THR A 49 5.03 3.82 -0.69
N SER A 50 4.37 4.32 -1.74
CA SER A 50 3.41 5.43 -1.56
C SER A 50 2.35 5.02 -0.55
N PRO A 51 2.09 5.82 0.50
CA PRO A 51 1.05 5.52 1.47
C PRO A 51 -0.31 5.51 0.78
N LEU A 52 -1.19 4.62 1.23
CA LEU A 52 -2.58 4.58 0.81
C LEU A 52 -3.47 5.02 1.97
N ALA A 53 -4.63 5.57 1.66
CA ALA A 53 -5.62 5.97 2.65
C ALA A 53 -7.00 5.45 2.28
N ALA A 54 -7.71 4.88 3.22
CA ALA A 54 -9.10 4.47 3.08
C ALA A 54 -9.79 4.33 4.44
N GLY A 55 -11.04 4.78 4.53
CA GLY A 55 -11.85 4.65 5.72
C GLY A 55 -11.21 5.26 6.98
N GLY A 56 -10.51 6.38 6.85
CA GLY A 56 -9.83 7.06 7.95
C GLY A 56 -8.55 6.36 8.44
N ASN A 57 -8.06 5.36 7.74
CA ASN A 57 -6.81 4.68 8.06
C ASN A 57 -5.76 4.89 6.96
N ILE A 58 -4.50 4.85 7.36
CA ILE A 58 -3.33 4.94 6.48
C ILE A 58 -2.65 3.57 6.44
N TYR A 59 -2.30 3.14 5.24
CA TYR A 59 -1.63 1.87 4.97
C TYR A 59 -0.25 2.12 4.38
N LEU A 60 0.76 1.51 4.98
CA LEU A 60 2.18 1.70 4.64
C LEU A 60 2.90 0.36 4.64
N SER A 61 4.04 0.28 3.95
CA SER A 61 4.93 -0.87 4.07
C SER A 61 6.36 -0.45 4.40
N ASP A 62 7.10 -1.37 5.01
CA ASP A 62 8.55 -1.24 5.20
C ASP A 62 9.32 -2.07 4.15
N ASP A 63 10.64 -1.89 4.13
CA ASP A 63 11.57 -2.60 3.25
C ASP A 63 11.78 -4.08 3.63
N MET A 64 11.23 -4.50 4.77
CA MET A 64 11.23 -5.89 5.23
C MET A 64 9.95 -6.65 4.82
N GLY A 65 9.04 -5.97 4.11
CA GLY A 65 7.79 -6.55 3.63
C GLY A 65 6.68 -6.59 4.68
N SER A 66 6.77 -5.80 5.75
CA SER A 66 5.64 -5.62 6.67
C SER A 66 4.72 -4.53 6.18
N ILE A 67 3.42 -4.77 6.29
CA ILE A 67 2.36 -3.82 6.00
C ILE A 67 1.74 -3.40 7.33
N PHE A 68 1.47 -2.11 7.46
CA PHE A 68 0.92 -1.48 8.66
C PHE A 68 -0.38 -0.77 8.33
N SER A 69 -1.36 -0.91 9.18
CA SER A 69 -2.55 -0.05 9.22
C SER A 69 -2.49 0.84 10.45
N ILE A 70 -2.64 2.14 10.24
CA ILE A 70 -2.55 3.17 11.28
C ILE A 70 -3.78 4.05 11.18
N ASN A 71 -4.42 4.33 12.30
CA ASN A 71 -5.57 5.22 12.33
C ASN A 71 -5.13 6.71 12.34
N GLN A 72 -6.09 7.61 12.26
CA GLN A 72 -5.87 9.06 12.25
C GLN A 72 -5.13 9.59 13.49
N ASN A 73 -5.24 8.90 14.62
CA ASN A 73 -4.55 9.26 15.86
C ASN A 73 -3.11 8.69 15.94
N GLY A 74 -2.63 8.06 14.87
CA GLY A 74 -1.31 7.44 14.83
C GLY A 74 -1.21 6.11 15.57
N LYS A 75 -2.33 5.53 16.02
CA LYS A 75 -2.37 4.21 16.66
C LYS A 75 -2.30 3.12 15.61
N LEU A 76 -1.47 2.11 15.84
CA LEU A 76 -1.38 0.92 15.02
C LEU A 76 -2.64 0.07 15.21
N ASN A 77 -3.38 -0.17 14.11
CA ASN A 77 -4.51 -1.10 14.10
C ASN A 77 -3.99 -2.54 13.96
N TRP A 78 -3.17 -2.78 12.95
CA TRP A 78 -2.55 -4.07 12.72
C TRP A 78 -1.23 -3.94 11.94
N LYS A 79 -0.42 -5.00 12.06
CA LYS A 79 0.81 -5.21 11.29
C LYS A 79 0.78 -6.60 10.67
N ARG A 80 1.11 -6.74 9.40
CA ARG A 80 1.19 -8.03 8.71
C ARG A 80 2.51 -8.18 7.97
N ASN A 81 3.15 -9.35 8.14
CA ASN A 81 4.29 -9.79 7.34
C ASN A 81 4.05 -11.25 6.95
N ILE A 82 4.02 -11.55 5.66
CA ILE A 82 3.72 -12.88 5.13
C ILE A 82 4.97 -13.73 4.89
N TYR A 83 6.16 -13.12 4.97
CA TYR A 83 7.38 -13.76 4.53
C TYR A 83 7.92 -14.74 5.56
N LYS A 84 8.27 -15.96 5.11
CA LYS A 84 8.97 -16.96 5.89
C LYS A 84 10.42 -16.51 6.19
N LYS A 85 11.07 -17.16 7.14
CA LYS A 85 12.41 -16.82 7.65
C LYS A 85 13.46 -16.64 6.55
N ILE A 86 13.40 -17.48 5.50
CA ILE A 86 14.32 -17.45 4.35
C ILE A 86 14.25 -16.12 3.57
N TYR A 87 13.06 -15.54 3.45
CA TYR A 87 12.86 -14.27 2.72
C TYR A 87 13.03 -13.02 3.58
N LYS A 88 13.18 -13.15 4.91
CA LYS A 88 13.24 -11.98 5.81
C LYS A 88 14.47 -11.11 5.60
N LYS A 89 15.55 -11.66 5.05
CA LYS A 89 16.81 -10.94 4.79
C LYS A 89 16.84 -10.25 3.43
N ILE A 90 15.90 -10.54 2.56
CA ILE A 90 15.83 -9.96 1.23
C ILE A 90 15.09 -8.64 1.33
N TYR A 91 15.67 -7.60 0.73
CA TYR A 91 15.01 -6.31 0.52
C TYR A 91 13.74 -6.49 -0.31
N LYS A 92 12.66 -5.86 0.13
CA LYS A 92 11.36 -5.95 -0.53
C LYS A 92 10.88 -4.58 -0.97
N ASN A 93 10.47 -4.52 -2.22
CA ASN A 93 9.76 -3.40 -2.78
C ASN A 93 8.32 -3.82 -3.01
N LEU A 94 7.40 -3.26 -2.22
CA LEU A 94 5.99 -3.59 -2.29
C LEU A 94 5.23 -2.56 -3.12
N SER A 95 4.40 -3.03 -4.04
CA SER A 95 3.37 -2.24 -4.69
C SER A 95 2.03 -2.54 -4.03
N LEU A 96 1.39 -1.52 -3.48
CA LEU A 96 0.12 -1.64 -2.76
C LEU A 96 -1.02 -1.03 -3.58
N PHE A 97 -2.17 -1.69 -3.56
CA PHE A 97 -3.39 -1.21 -4.17
C PHE A 97 -4.61 -1.62 -3.34
N ILE A 98 -5.54 -0.69 -3.09
CA ILE A 98 -6.79 -0.99 -2.37
C ILE A 98 -7.92 -1.22 -3.37
N HIS A 99 -8.52 -2.41 -3.30
CA HIS A 99 -9.71 -2.76 -4.06
C HIS A 99 -10.78 -3.34 -3.14
N LYS A 100 -11.95 -2.67 -3.10
CA LYS A 100 -13.03 -3.00 -2.16
C LYS A 100 -12.49 -2.97 -0.72
N ASN A 101 -12.62 -4.07 0.03
CA ASN A 101 -12.15 -4.24 1.40
C ASN A 101 -10.80 -4.99 1.50
N LYS A 102 -10.00 -5.00 0.42
CA LYS A 102 -8.72 -5.72 0.37
C LYS A 102 -7.57 -4.83 -0.06
N ILE A 103 -6.40 -5.08 0.48
CA ILE A 103 -5.14 -4.59 -0.03
C ILE A 103 -4.53 -5.68 -0.90
N ILE A 104 -4.35 -5.39 -2.17
CA ILE A 104 -3.62 -6.24 -3.11
C ILE A 104 -2.18 -5.80 -3.10
N VAL A 105 -1.28 -6.73 -2.98
CA VAL A 105 0.15 -6.49 -2.86
C VAL A 105 0.90 -7.31 -3.89
N ALA A 106 1.84 -6.69 -4.59
CA ALA A 106 2.87 -7.41 -5.35
C ALA A 106 4.25 -6.99 -4.89
N ASP A 107 5.21 -7.88 -4.98
CA ASP A 107 6.57 -7.64 -4.54
C ASP A 107 7.62 -7.99 -5.62
N ASN A 108 8.84 -7.54 -5.36
CA ASN A 108 10.00 -7.83 -6.21
C ASN A 108 10.57 -9.25 -6.03
N VAL A 109 9.98 -10.08 -5.17
CA VAL A 109 10.36 -11.48 -4.96
C VAL A 109 9.52 -12.43 -5.80
N GLY A 110 8.36 -11.94 -6.30
CA GLY A 110 7.44 -12.69 -7.17
C GLY A 110 6.14 -13.11 -6.49
N PHE A 111 5.85 -12.59 -5.30
CA PHE A 111 4.58 -12.85 -4.64
C PHE A 111 3.53 -11.80 -4.98
N ILE A 112 2.32 -12.26 -5.26
CA ILE A 112 1.09 -11.45 -5.25
C ILE A 112 0.18 -12.03 -4.18
N TYR A 113 -0.39 -11.17 -3.35
CA TYR A 113 -1.29 -11.59 -2.28
C TYR A 113 -2.33 -10.55 -1.95
N ALA A 114 -3.40 -10.98 -1.31
CA ALA A 114 -4.45 -10.11 -0.81
C ALA A 114 -4.60 -10.26 0.70
N ILE A 115 -4.74 -9.14 1.39
CA ILE A 115 -5.00 -9.06 2.82
C ILE A 115 -6.26 -8.24 3.09
N ASP A 116 -6.92 -8.55 4.19
CA ASP A 116 -8.09 -7.81 4.65
C ASP A 116 -7.69 -6.40 5.09
N LEU A 117 -8.47 -5.41 4.65
CA LEU A 117 -8.22 -4.00 4.95
C LEU A 117 -8.38 -3.68 6.44
N ILE A 118 -9.30 -4.36 7.13
CA ILE A 118 -9.69 -4.05 8.50
C ILE A 118 -8.76 -4.71 9.51
N ASN A 119 -8.47 -6.01 9.33
CA ASN A 119 -7.76 -6.83 10.32
C ASN A 119 -6.40 -7.38 9.83
N GLY A 120 -6.01 -7.15 8.58
CA GLY A 120 -4.73 -7.62 8.02
C GLY A 120 -4.67 -9.14 7.80
N LYS A 121 -5.79 -9.86 7.82
CA LYS A 121 -5.83 -11.31 7.59
C LYS A 121 -5.52 -11.63 6.13
N LEU A 122 -4.66 -12.62 5.89
CA LEU A 122 -4.34 -13.08 4.54
C LEU A 122 -5.54 -13.82 3.95
N PHE A 123 -6.01 -13.37 2.76
CA PHE A 123 -7.02 -14.07 1.98
C PHE A 123 -6.42 -15.13 1.08
N TRP A 124 -5.43 -14.73 0.29
CA TRP A 124 -4.72 -15.63 -0.62
C TRP A 124 -3.32 -15.10 -0.91
N ILE A 125 -2.46 -15.99 -1.38
CA ILE A 125 -1.10 -15.70 -1.83
C ILE A 125 -0.78 -16.56 -3.04
N LYS A 126 -0.09 -15.97 -4.03
CA LYS A 126 0.38 -16.63 -5.24
C LYS A 126 1.83 -16.27 -5.46
N ASN A 127 2.66 -17.24 -5.80
CA ASN A 127 4.04 -17.03 -6.18
C ASN A 127 4.18 -17.27 -7.69
N HIS A 128 4.66 -16.26 -8.42
CA HIS A 128 4.90 -16.33 -9.85
C HIS A 128 6.32 -16.77 -10.20
N GLY A 129 7.21 -16.88 -9.21
CA GLY A 129 8.60 -17.31 -9.39
C GLY A 129 9.51 -16.28 -10.09
N ILE A 130 8.95 -15.17 -10.56
CA ILE A 130 9.68 -14.09 -11.22
C ILE A 130 9.41 -12.76 -10.50
N PRO A 131 10.44 -11.90 -10.37
CA PRO A 131 10.27 -10.59 -9.73
C PRO A 131 9.26 -9.72 -10.46
N ILE A 132 8.34 -9.10 -9.71
CA ILE A 132 7.36 -8.17 -10.25
C ILE A 132 7.93 -6.76 -10.12
N LYS A 133 8.21 -6.11 -11.26
CA LYS A 133 8.82 -4.77 -11.31
C LYS A 133 7.80 -3.66 -11.58
N SER A 134 6.64 -4.01 -12.13
CA SER A 134 5.59 -3.06 -12.49
C SER A 134 4.64 -2.77 -11.32
N LYS A 135 3.99 -1.60 -11.37
CA LYS A 135 2.91 -1.27 -10.43
C LYS A 135 1.67 -2.08 -10.80
N ILE A 136 0.98 -2.60 -9.78
CA ILE A 136 -0.30 -3.29 -9.98
C ILE A 136 -1.36 -2.28 -10.40
N ARG A 137 -2.16 -2.65 -11.38
CA ARG A 137 -3.37 -1.93 -11.79
C ARG A 137 -4.55 -2.88 -11.84
N VAL A 138 -5.74 -2.36 -11.60
CA VAL A 138 -7.00 -3.10 -11.77
C VAL A 138 -7.72 -2.52 -12.98
N LEU A 139 -7.94 -3.33 -13.98
CA LEU A 139 -8.76 -2.96 -15.12
C LEU A 139 -10.24 -3.14 -14.79
N LYS A 140 -11.04 -2.15 -15.10
CA LYS A 140 -12.50 -2.26 -15.07
C LYS A 140 -12.95 -3.00 -16.32
N GLY A 141 -13.36 -4.25 -16.16
CA GLY A 141 -13.97 -5.07 -17.20
C GLY A 141 -15.15 -5.84 -16.63
N SER A 142 -15.84 -6.62 -17.44
CA SER A 142 -16.91 -7.54 -17.01
C SER A 142 -16.42 -8.59 -15.99
N LYS A 143 -15.12 -8.83 -15.93
CA LYS A 143 -14.41 -9.52 -14.85
C LYS A 143 -13.23 -8.67 -14.41
N THR A 144 -13.04 -8.47 -13.10
CA THR A 144 -11.89 -7.73 -12.56
C THR A 144 -10.61 -8.50 -12.87
N THR A 145 -9.80 -8.00 -13.79
CA THR A 145 -8.50 -8.57 -14.14
C THR A 145 -7.39 -7.78 -13.48
N LEU A 146 -6.42 -8.45 -12.89
CA LEU A 146 -5.18 -7.84 -12.37
C LEU A 146 -4.14 -7.86 -13.48
N GLU A 147 -3.65 -6.69 -13.90
CA GLU A 147 -2.44 -6.57 -14.71
C GLU A 147 -1.23 -6.27 -13.83
N VAL A 148 -0.15 -6.90 -14.14
CA VAL A 148 1.14 -6.82 -13.45
C VAL A 148 2.18 -6.26 -14.40
#